data_6d4770ae6e548ed44cd07c32be403716
#
_entry.id   6d4770ae6e548ed44cd07c32be403716
#
_cell.length_a   1.000
_cell.length_b   1.000
_cell.length_c   1.000
_cell.angle_alpha   90.00
_cell.angle_beta   90.00
_cell.angle_gamma   90.00
#
_symmetry.space_group_name_H-M   'P 1'
#
loop_
_entity.id
_entity.type
_entity.pdbx_description
1 polymer ?
#
loop_
_entity_poly.entity_id
_entity_poly.type
_entity_poly.pdbx_seq_one_letter_code
_entity_poly.pdbx_strand_id
1 'polypeptide(L)'
;DEIWGEEDPQEPGPKDYVKYTDKYYNRAHIDFEAGRVTVETVAPSEQHNYLKKAIITTLLTPDDPREVDLYSDAAPKSEKSGKPFLFDQVLDHEGQAIAWEWRAKRYAEYLVNNKLEKVRLGKHDGLRVQFPLVATHQQVRAYKYASLVQKYSKKYNVTESLIYGVIKTESSFNPFAVSHAPAYGLMQIVPRTAGRDVFEKIKQKPGQPSPQYLYDPENNIDTGTAYLKILQERYLVKVRDNNARRYSVISA
;
A
#
# COMPACT_ATOMS: atom_id res chain seq x y z
N ASP A 1 10.82 10.50 -15.39
CA ASP A 1 12.27 10.64 -15.24
C ASP A 1 12.82 11.99 -15.72
N GLU A 2 12.20 12.64 -16.71
CA GLU A 2 12.66 13.95 -17.20
C GLU A 2 12.59 15.06 -16.12
N ILE A 3 11.63 15.01 -15.22
CA ILE A 3 11.41 16.02 -14.18
C ILE A 3 12.26 15.74 -12.94
N TRP A 4 12.25 14.51 -12.43
CA TRP A 4 12.89 14.17 -11.15
C TRP A 4 14.36 13.75 -11.29
N GLY A 5 14.83 13.47 -12.52
CA GLY A 5 16.19 13.00 -12.83
C GLY A 5 16.37 11.50 -12.61
N GLU A 6 17.49 10.98 -13.08
CA GLU A 6 17.81 9.55 -12.96
C GLU A 6 18.43 9.18 -11.60
N GLU A 7 18.80 10.18 -10.80
CA GLU A 7 19.54 9.96 -9.55
C GLU A 7 18.63 9.64 -8.34
N ASP A 8 17.33 9.93 -8.42
CA ASP A 8 16.36 9.65 -7.34
C ASP A 8 14.98 9.22 -7.90
N PRO A 9 14.94 8.18 -8.74
CA PRO A 9 13.66 7.63 -9.18
C PRO A 9 12.98 6.95 -8.00
N GLN A 10 11.73 7.34 -7.70
CA GLN A 10 10.91 6.63 -6.72
C GLN A 10 9.75 5.96 -7.44
N GLU A 11 9.59 4.68 -7.16
CA GLU A 11 8.54 3.85 -7.74
C GLU A 11 7.74 3.16 -6.63
N PRO A 12 6.46 2.86 -6.89
CA PRO A 12 5.69 2.03 -5.98
C PRO A 12 6.37 0.69 -5.74
N GLY A 13 6.34 0.24 -4.51
CA GLY A 13 6.95 -1.01 -4.10
C GLY A 13 6.03 -1.84 -3.19
N PRO A 14 6.48 -2.99 -2.73
CA PRO A 14 5.69 -3.80 -1.80
C PRO A 14 5.37 -3.05 -0.49
N LYS A 15 6.32 -2.28 0.03
CA LYS A 15 6.21 -1.58 1.31
C LYS A 15 6.25 -0.06 1.18
N ASP A 16 6.08 0.41 -0.05
CA ASP A 16 6.12 1.81 -0.41
C ASP A 16 4.91 2.18 -1.26
N TYR A 17 4.22 3.24 -0.87
CA TYR A 17 3.27 3.91 -1.73
C TYR A 17 3.97 5.12 -2.35
N VAL A 18 4.01 5.18 -3.67
CA VAL A 18 4.54 6.35 -4.40
C VAL A 18 3.51 6.80 -5.40
N LYS A 19 3.15 8.07 -5.36
CA LYS A 19 2.17 8.67 -6.25
C LYS A 19 2.64 10.03 -6.74
N TYR A 20 2.69 10.16 -8.05
CA TYR A 20 2.92 11.44 -8.73
C TYR A 20 1.59 12.09 -9.09
N THR A 21 1.52 13.41 -9.01
CA THR A 21 0.35 14.20 -9.40
C THR A 21 0.74 15.51 -10.09
N ASP A 22 -0.25 16.20 -10.63
CA ASP A 22 -0.08 17.55 -11.24
C ASP A 22 1.04 17.58 -12.29
N LYS A 23 0.87 16.85 -13.37
CA LYS A 23 1.86 16.72 -14.46
C LYS A 23 3.23 16.24 -13.98
N TYR A 24 3.21 15.34 -12.98
CA TYR A 24 4.41 14.81 -12.32
C TYR A 24 5.25 15.83 -11.55
N TYR A 25 4.74 17.04 -11.29
CA TYR A 25 5.45 18.02 -10.48
C TYR A 25 5.42 17.71 -8.97
N ASN A 26 4.44 16.96 -8.50
CA ASN A 26 4.31 16.55 -7.12
C ASN A 26 4.60 15.06 -6.97
N ARG A 27 5.24 14.70 -5.86
CA ARG A 27 5.50 13.32 -5.45
C ARG A 27 5.12 13.13 -4.00
N ALA A 28 4.33 12.08 -3.71
CA ALA A 28 4.06 11.60 -2.36
C ALA A 28 4.66 10.21 -2.20
N HIS A 29 5.36 10.00 -1.09
CA HIS A 29 5.93 8.71 -0.71
C HIS A 29 5.51 8.37 0.72
N ILE A 30 4.92 7.18 0.90
CA ILE A 30 4.66 6.59 2.20
C ILE A 30 5.57 5.39 2.35
N ASP A 31 6.52 5.48 3.27
CA ASP A 31 7.39 4.37 3.68
C ASP A 31 6.74 3.67 4.86
N PHE A 32 6.19 2.48 4.62
CA PHE A 32 5.48 1.72 5.64
C PHE A 32 6.40 0.99 6.63
N GLU A 33 7.68 0.85 6.34
CA GLU A 33 8.64 0.32 7.29
C GLU A 33 9.18 1.41 8.22
N ALA A 34 9.58 2.54 7.65
CA ALA A 34 10.02 3.70 8.44
C ALA A 34 8.88 4.44 9.14
N GLY A 35 7.62 4.23 8.72
CA GLY A 35 6.47 4.93 9.27
C GLY A 35 6.48 6.43 8.99
N ARG A 36 6.79 6.83 7.75
CA ARG A 36 6.97 8.23 7.36
C ARG A 36 6.28 8.53 6.04
N VAL A 37 5.68 9.70 5.97
CA VAL A 37 5.15 10.29 4.75
C VAL A 37 6.05 11.45 4.33
N THR A 38 6.46 11.45 3.07
CA THR A 38 7.22 12.53 2.43
C THR A 38 6.41 13.06 1.26
N VAL A 39 6.18 14.37 1.22
CA VAL A 39 5.50 15.03 0.10
C VAL A 39 6.41 16.12 -0.45
N GLU A 40 6.58 16.14 -1.75
CA GLU A 40 7.54 17.00 -2.46
C GLU A 40 6.90 17.64 -3.68
N THR A 41 7.43 18.81 -4.04
CA THR A 41 7.10 19.46 -5.31
C THR A 41 8.34 20.07 -5.96
N VAL A 42 8.40 19.96 -7.27
CA VAL A 42 9.37 20.65 -8.14
C VAL A 42 8.67 21.55 -9.15
N ALA A 43 7.46 22.00 -8.83
CA ALA A 43 6.70 22.89 -9.71
C ALA A 43 7.53 24.15 -10.05
N PRO A 44 7.48 24.65 -11.28
CA PRO A 44 8.30 25.78 -11.72
C PRO A 44 7.88 27.11 -11.09
N SER A 45 6.66 27.21 -10.56
CA SER A 45 6.10 28.35 -9.87
C SER A 45 5.08 27.92 -8.83
N GLU A 46 4.72 28.81 -7.90
CA GLU A 46 3.69 28.57 -6.87
C GLU A 46 3.89 27.30 -6.04
N GLN A 47 5.13 26.92 -5.79
CA GLN A 47 5.49 25.66 -5.13
C GLN A 47 4.75 25.41 -3.81
N HIS A 48 4.49 26.46 -3.02
CA HIS A 48 3.72 26.33 -1.77
C HIS A 48 2.28 25.81 -2.03
N ASN A 49 1.63 26.32 -3.08
CA ASN A 49 0.28 25.90 -3.44
C ASN A 49 0.27 24.45 -3.97
N TYR A 50 1.24 24.11 -4.81
CA TYR A 50 1.42 22.74 -5.30
C TYR A 50 1.67 21.76 -4.16
N LEU A 51 2.55 22.10 -3.21
CA LEU A 51 2.87 21.26 -2.07
C LEU A 51 1.65 21.06 -1.15
N LYS A 52 0.92 22.14 -0.82
CA LYS A 52 -0.31 22.05 0.00
C LYS A 52 -1.33 21.12 -0.67
N LYS A 53 -1.56 21.29 -1.98
CA LYS A 53 -2.47 20.43 -2.75
C LYS A 53 -2.03 18.96 -2.70
N ALA A 54 -0.74 18.69 -2.86
CA ALA A 54 -0.19 17.34 -2.79
C ALA A 54 -0.36 16.72 -1.39
N ILE A 55 -0.15 17.48 -0.33
CA ILE A 55 -0.37 17.03 1.06
C ILE A 55 -1.83 16.66 1.26
N ILE A 56 -2.77 17.51 0.86
CA ILE A 56 -4.20 17.28 0.98
C ILE A 56 -4.61 16.01 0.22
N THR A 57 -4.16 15.88 -1.04
CA THR A 57 -4.43 14.70 -1.87
C THR A 57 -3.90 13.42 -1.22
N THR A 58 -2.70 13.47 -0.64
CA THR A 58 -2.10 12.32 0.05
C THR A 58 -2.87 11.94 1.31
N LEU A 59 -3.23 12.90 2.15
CA LEU A 59 -4.00 12.67 3.38
C LEU A 59 -5.39 12.09 3.09
N LEU A 60 -5.97 12.43 1.94
CA LEU A 60 -7.31 12.00 1.52
C LEU A 60 -7.28 10.86 0.48
N THR A 61 -6.14 10.17 0.34
CA THR A 61 -6.03 8.99 -0.53
C THR A 61 -7.17 8.01 -0.23
N PRO A 62 -7.89 7.52 -1.26
CA PRO A 62 -8.96 6.55 -1.08
C PRO A 62 -8.49 5.28 -0.36
N ASP A 63 -9.35 4.69 0.45
CA ASP A 63 -9.07 3.44 1.16
C ASP A 63 -9.09 2.21 0.22
N ASP A 64 -9.84 2.28 -0.86
CA ASP A 64 -9.89 1.24 -1.88
C ASP A 64 -8.72 1.42 -2.88
N PRO A 65 -7.74 0.49 -2.94
CA PRO A 65 -6.60 0.62 -3.85
C PRO A 65 -6.99 0.70 -5.32
N ARG A 66 -8.16 0.18 -5.70
CA ARG A 66 -8.65 0.21 -7.08
C ARG A 66 -9.05 1.60 -7.57
N GLU A 67 -9.25 2.55 -6.64
CA GLU A 67 -9.55 3.96 -6.94
C GLU A 67 -8.26 4.79 -7.17
N VAL A 68 -7.08 4.16 -7.08
CA VAL A 68 -5.78 4.84 -7.22
C VAL A 68 -4.99 4.24 -8.37
N ASP A 69 -4.78 5.01 -9.41
CA ASP A 69 -3.81 4.67 -10.47
C ASP A 69 -2.43 5.20 -10.08
N LEU A 70 -1.54 4.29 -9.66
CA LEU A 70 -0.19 4.65 -9.21
C LEU A 70 0.70 5.16 -10.34
N TYR A 71 0.37 4.87 -11.59
CA TYR A 71 1.23 5.13 -12.74
C TYR A 71 0.81 6.35 -13.57
N SER A 72 -0.35 6.95 -13.27
CA SER A 72 -0.77 8.22 -13.87
C SER A 72 -0.41 9.42 -12.98
N ASP A 73 -0.55 10.63 -13.52
CA ASP A 73 -0.44 11.88 -12.76
C ASP A 73 -1.79 12.42 -12.26
N ALA A 74 -2.85 11.65 -12.45
CA ALA A 74 -4.18 12.01 -11.99
C ALA A 74 -4.27 11.91 -10.46
N ALA A 75 -4.79 12.96 -9.84
CA ALA A 75 -5.07 12.91 -8.40
C ALA A 75 -6.14 11.86 -8.11
N PRO A 76 -5.92 10.96 -7.13
CA PRO A 76 -6.94 10.01 -6.72
C PRO A 76 -8.20 10.73 -6.23
N LYS A 77 -9.36 10.18 -6.58
CA LYS A 77 -10.67 10.67 -6.11
C LYS A 77 -11.46 9.49 -5.59
N SER A 78 -11.93 9.58 -4.37
CA SER A 78 -12.85 8.59 -3.85
C SER A 78 -14.24 8.82 -4.46
N GLU A 79 -14.78 7.79 -5.11
CA GLU A 79 -16.16 7.75 -5.59
C GLU A 79 -17.13 7.34 -4.48
N LYS A 80 -16.61 6.79 -3.39
CA LYS A 80 -17.38 6.31 -2.24
C LYS A 80 -17.23 7.24 -1.05
N SER A 81 -18.32 7.42 -0.31
CA SER A 81 -18.24 8.03 1.02
C SER A 81 -17.50 7.07 1.96
N GLY A 82 -16.43 7.51 2.59
CA GLY A 82 -15.68 6.69 3.53
C GLY A 82 -14.50 7.45 4.13
N LYS A 83 -13.86 6.82 5.09
CA LYS A 83 -12.64 7.35 5.67
C LYS A 83 -11.47 7.13 4.71
N PRO A 84 -10.55 8.10 4.55
CA PRO A 84 -9.38 7.92 3.71
C PRO A 84 -8.44 6.85 4.26
N PHE A 85 -7.57 6.32 3.43
CA PHE A 85 -6.62 5.26 3.79
C PHE A 85 -5.76 5.62 5.00
N LEU A 86 -5.28 6.87 5.10
CA LEU A 86 -4.44 7.34 6.21
C LEU A 86 -5.22 7.71 7.48
N PHE A 87 -6.55 7.57 7.50
CA PHE A 87 -7.34 7.77 8.71
C PHE A 87 -6.82 6.88 9.86
N ASP A 88 -6.67 7.44 11.04
CA ASP A 88 -6.05 6.81 12.23
C ASP A 88 -4.56 6.45 12.09
N GLN A 89 -3.96 6.61 10.91
CA GLN A 89 -2.52 6.40 10.69
C GLN A 89 -1.72 7.71 10.75
N VAL A 90 -2.35 8.83 10.44
CA VAL A 90 -1.79 10.18 10.57
C VAL A 90 -2.70 11.01 11.46
N LEU A 91 -2.13 11.65 12.47
CA LEU A 91 -2.80 12.63 13.29
C LEU A 91 -2.32 14.03 12.92
N ASP A 92 -3.22 15.00 12.96
CA ASP A 92 -2.84 16.40 12.76
C ASP A 92 -2.07 16.96 13.97
N HIS A 93 -1.66 18.22 13.90
CA HIS A 93 -0.93 18.91 14.98
C HIS A 93 -1.73 19.10 16.29
N GLU A 94 -3.02 18.79 16.27
CA GLU A 94 -3.90 18.77 17.45
C GLU A 94 -4.18 17.33 17.95
N GLY A 95 -3.49 16.33 17.37
CA GLY A 95 -3.67 14.93 17.73
C GLY A 95 -4.97 14.32 17.21
N GLN A 96 -5.59 14.88 16.16
CA GLN A 96 -6.85 14.42 15.61
C GLN A 96 -6.66 13.68 14.28
N ALA A 97 -7.40 12.59 14.10
CA ALA A 97 -7.45 11.87 12.84
C ALA A 97 -8.07 12.71 11.72
N ILE A 98 -7.58 12.53 10.50
CA ILE A 98 -7.95 13.34 9.34
C ILE A 98 -8.87 12.55 8.43
N ALA A 99 -10.17 12.89 8.46
CA ALA A 99 -11.21 12.28 7.63
C ALA A 99 -11.75 13.24 6.55
N TRP A 100 -11.61 14.55 6.75
CA TRP A 100 -12.31 15.56 5.97
C TRP A 100 -11.34 16.58 5.36
N GLU A 101 -11.72 17.11 4.21
CA GLU A 101 -10.91 18.07 3.45
C GLU A 101 -10.52 19.30 4.27
N TRP A 102 -11.44 19.86 5.08
CA TRP A 102 -11.13 21.03 5.89
C TRP A 102 -10.01 20.77 6.90
N ARG A 103 -9.96 19.58 7.52
CA ARG A 103 -8.89 19.21 8.45
C ARG A 103 -7.59 18.91 7.71
N ALA A 104 -7.66 18.27 6.54
CA ALA A 104 -6.49 18.06 5.68
C ALA A 104 -5.88 19.38 5.23
N LYS A 105 -6.70 20.37 4.83
CA LYS A 105 -6.25 21.73 4.50
C LYS A 105 -5.55 22.42 5.67
N ARG A 106 -6.14 22.33 6.84
CA ARG A 106 -5.58 22.93 8.07
C ARG A 106 -4.23 22.30 8.44
N TYR A 107 -4.12 20.98 8.34
CA TYR A 107 -2.85 20.30 8.60
C TYR A 107 -1.79 20.59 7.53
N ALA A 108 -2.18 20.63 6.25
CA ALA A 108 -1.27 21.04 5.18
C ALA A 108 -0.70 22.44 5.40
N GLU A 109 -1.53 23.40 5.82
CA GLU A 109 -1.09 24.75 6.18
C GLU A 109 -0.10 24.74 7.33
N TYR A 110 -0.39 23.98 8.39
CA TYR A 110 0.53 23.83 9.52
C TYR A 110 1.88 23.24 9.08
N LEU A 111 1.87 22.19 8.26
CA LEU A 111 3.11 21.54 7.78
C LEU A 111 3.96 22.49 6.94
N VAL A 112 3.35 23.22 6.01
CA VAL A 112 4.07 24.18 5.17
C VAL A 112 4.63 25.33 5.99
N ASN A 113 3.93 25.80 7.02
CA ASN A 113 4.40 26.89 7.86
C ASN A 113 5.48 26.48 8.88
N ASN A 114 5.51 25.21 9.32
CA ASN A 114 6.34 24.77 10.45
C ASN A 114 7.36 23.68 10.11
N LYS A 115 7.19 22.95 9.00
CA LYS A 115 8.00 21.78 8.64
C LYS A 115 8.55 21.83 7.22
N LEU A 116 8.46 22.98 6.56
CA LEU A 116 8.91 23.16 5.19
C LEU A 116 10.43 23.04 5.09
N GLU A 117 10.90 22.25 4.15
CA GLU A 117 12.29 22.11 3.75
C GLU A 117 12.48 22.55 2.31
N LYS A 118 13.54 23.32 2.04
CA LYS A 118 14.02 23.57 0.67
C LYS A 118 15.00 22.48 0.31
N VAL A 119 14.77 21.83 -0.82
CA VAL A 119 15.54 20.64 -1.23
C VAL A 119 15.97 20.76 -2.69
N ARG A 120 17.07 20.09 -3.02
CA ARG A 120 17.48 19.87 -4.40
C ARG A 120 17.05 18.47 -4.82
N LEU A 121 16.20 18.38 -5.83
CA LEU A 121 15.64 17.13 -6.35
C LEU A 121 16.03 17.00 -7.83
N GLY A 122 17.01 16.16 -8.11
CA GLY A 122 17.65 16.12 -9.42
C GLY A 122 18.21 17.49 -9.81
N LYS A 123 17.73 18.03 -10.93
CA LYS A 123 18.18 19.35 -11.44
C LYS A 123 17.32 20.52 -10.93
N HIS A 124 16.27 20.27 -10.16
CA HIS A 124 15.29 21.27 -9.75
C HIS A 124 15.41 21.63 -8.28
N ASP A 125 15.19 22.89 -7.96
CA ASP A 125 14.94 23.34 -6.61
C ASP A 125 13.47 23.04 -6.28
N GLY A 126 13.23 22.42 -5.14
CA GLY A 126 11.92 21.97 -4.73
C GLY A 126 11.64 22.25 -3.25
N LEU A 127 10.43 21.94 -2.86
CA LEU A 127 9.96 22.00 -1.49
C LEU A 127 9.54 20.61 -1.02
N ARG A 128 9.78 20.34 0.27
CA ARG A 128 9.45 19.08 0.94
C ARG A 128 8.80 19.33 2.27
N VAL A 129 7.87 18.46 2.64
CA VAL A 129 7.47 18.25 4.04
C VAL A 129 7.53 16.76 4.36
N GLN A 130 7.84 16.46 5.63
CA GLN A 130 7.80 15.09 6.15
C GLN A 130 6.97 15.07 7.43
N PHE A 131 6.20 14.02 7.62
CA PHE A 131 5.43 13.81 8.84
C PHE A 131 5.29 12.31 9.13
N PRO A 132 5.20 11.92 10.42
CA PRO A 132 5.18 10.52 10.80
C PRO A 132 3.81 9.90 10.62
N LEU A 133 3.78 8.58 10.40
CA LEU A 133 2.67 7.74 10.78
C LEU A 133 2.69 7.54 12.30
N VAL A 134 1.55 7.26 12.92
CA VAL A 134 1.50 6.89 14.35
C VAL A 134 2.35 5.63 14.60
N ALA A 135 2.91 5.50 15.80
CA ALA A 135 3.78 4.36 16.13
C ALA A 135 3.10 2.99 15.92
N THR A 136 1.79 2.94 16.08
CA THR A 136 0.97 1.73 15.90
C THR A 136 0.36 1.59 14.49
N HIS A 137 0.89 2.29 13.49
CA HIS A 137 0.31 2.33 12.15
C HIS A 137 0.18 0.95 11.48
N GLN A 138 1.12 0.04 11.75
CA GLN A 138 1.06 -1.32 11.22
C GLN A 138 -0.13 -2.09 11.82
N GLN A 139 -0.34 -1.97 13.14
CA GLN A 139 -1.48 -2.58 13.83
C GLN A 139 -2.81 -1.99 13.35
N VAL A 140 -2.86 -0.68 13.12
CA VAL A 140 -4.04 -0.01 12.56
C VAL A 140 -4.40 -0.61 11.21
N ARG A 141 -3.44 -0.79 10.31
CA ARG A 141 -3.67 -1.45 9.01
C ARG A 141 -4.06 -2.91 9.17
N ALA A 142 -3.34 -3.68 10.01
CA ALA A 142 -3.63 -5.10 10.23
C ALA A 142 -5.06 -5.31 10.75
N TYR A 143 -5.51 -4.47 11.66
CA TYR A 143 -6.86 -4.55 12.24
C TYR A 143 -7.97 -4.41 11.18
N LYS A 144 -7.76 -3.59 10.16
CA LYS A 144 -8.73 -3.43 9.03
C LYS A 144 -9.04 -4.75 8.33
N TYR A 145 -8.09 -5.68 8.30
CA TYR A 145 -8.21 -6.95 7.59
C TYR A 145 -8.52 -8.14 8.50
N ALA A 146 -8.71 -7.92 9.81
CA ALA A 146 -8.88 -8.98 10.79
C ALA A 146 -10.06 -9.91 10.47
N SER A 147 -11.21 -9.34 10.07
CA SER A 147 -12.39 -10.12 9.69
C SER A 147 -12.16 -10.98 8.45
N LEU A 148 -11.41 -10.46 7.46
CA LEU A 148 -11.07 -11.19 6.24
C LEU A 148 -10.08 -12.32 6.54
N VAL A 149 -9.06 -12.06 7.35
CA VAL A 149 -8.10 -13.08 7.77
C VAL A 149 -8.82 -14.21 8.51
N GLN A 150 -9.70 -13.89 9.45
CA GLN A 150 -10.49 -14.89 10.16
C GLN A 150 -11.40 -15.71 9.22
N LYS A 151 -12.08 -15.03 8.28
CA LYS A 151 -12.96 -15.66 7.29
C LYS A 151 -12.20 -16.69 6.45
N TYR A 152 -11.06 -16.31 5.89
CA TYR A 152 -10.31 -17.16 4.96
C TYR A 152 -9.42 -18.18 5.68
N SER A 153 -8.96 -17.90 6.88
CA SER A 153 -8.35 -18.89 7.78
C SER A 153 -9.27 -20.09 7.98
N LYS A 154 -10.52 -19.84 8.34
CA LYS A 154 -11.54 -20.90 8.52
C LYS A 154 -11.86 -21.61 7.22
N LYS A 155 -12.04 -20.86 6.11
CA LYS A 155 -12.40 -21.42 4.80
C LYS A 155 -11.36 -22.41 4.28
N TYR A 156 -10.09 -22.10 4.44
CA TYR A 156 -8.99 -22.89 3.87
C TYR A 156 -8.21 -23.72 4.90
N ASN A 157 -8.59 -23.67 6.17
CA ASN A 157 -7.88 -24.34 7.27
C ASN A 157 -6.39 -23.96 7.33
N VAL A 158 -6.11 -22.66 7.21
CA VAL A 158 -4.79 -22.04 7.34
C VAL A 158 -4.80 -21.17 8.58
N THR A 159 -3.78 -21.24 9.43
CA THR A 159 -3.76 -20.47 10.68
C THR A 159 -3.72 -18.96 10.42
N GLU A 160 -4.44 -18.18 11.22
CA GLU A 160 -4.43 -16.72 11.13
C GLU A 160 -3.02 -16.15 11.27
N SER A 161 -2.22 -16.71 12.19
CA SER A 161 -0.83 -16.29 12.41
C SER A 161 0.03 -16.42 11.16
N LEU A 162 -0.16 -17.47 10.36
CA LEU A 162 0.56 -17.63 9.09
C LEU A 162 0.11 -16.56 8.06
N ILE A 163 -1.19 -16.33 7.94
CA ILE A 163 -1.73 -15.30 7.02
C ILE A 163 -1.19 -13.92 7.40
N TYR A 164 -1.27 -13.53 8.68
CA TYR A 164 -0.71 -12.26 9.16
C TYR A 164 0.80 -12.16 8.94
N GLY A 165 1.54 -13.25 9.18
CA GLY A 165 2.98 -13.31 8.96
C GLY A 165 3.35 -13.05 7.49
N VAL A 166 2.64 -13.67 6.56
CA VAL A 166 2.82 -13.46 5.11
C VAL A 166 2.51 -12.01 4.74
N ILE A 167 1.35 -11.48 5.11
CA ILE A 167 0.98 -10.09 4.79
C ILE A 167 2.01 -9.10 5.35
N LYS A 168 2.45 -9.31 6.59
CA LYS A 168 3.48 -8.45 7.21
C LYS A 168 4.79 -8.49 6.45
N THR A 169 5.26 -9.66 6.07
CA THR A 169 6.53 -9.86 5.37
C THR A 169 6.46 -9.32 3.95
N GLU A 170 5.38 -9.60 3.23
CA GLU A 170 5.23 -9.27 1.82
C GLU A 170 4.94 -7.79 1.55
N SER A 171 4.14 -7.16 2.40
CA SER A 171 3.65 -5.81 2.12
C SER A 171 3.61 -4.84 3.30
N SER A 172 3.94 -5.27 4.52
CA SER A 172 3.68 -4.48 5.73
C SER A 172 2.23 -3.97 5.82
N PHE A 173 1.27 -4.77 5.35
CA PHE A 173 -0.15 -4.41 5.24
C PHE A 173 -0.43 -3.23 4.29
N ASN A 174 0.41 -3.01 3.29
CA ASN A 174 0.18 -2.04 2.22
C ASN A 174 -0.77 -2.64 1.16
N PRO A 175 -2.03 -2.17 1.05
CA PRO A 175 -2.94 -2.70 0.05
C PRO A 175 -2.62 -2.25 -1.37
N PHE A 176 -1.81 -1.19 -1.55
CA PHE A 176 -1.33 -0.69 -2.83
C PHE A 176 -0.06 -1.41 -3.31
N ALA A 177 0.42 -2.42 -2.59
CA ALA A 177 1.69 -3.08 -2.85
C ALA A 177 1.78 -3.67 -4.26
N VAL A 178 2.89 -3.38 -4.91
CA VAL A 178 3.27 -3.93 -6.21
C VAL A 178 4.78 -4.13 -6.25
N SER A 179 5.24 -5.23 -6.84
CA SER A 179 6.67 -5.48 -7.03
C SER A 179 7.07 -5.40 -8.51
N HIS A 180 8.38 -5.25 -8.78
CA HIS A 180 8.93 -5.27 -10.14
C HIS A 180 8.68 -6.61 -10.87
N ALA A 181 8.73 -7.74 -10.15
CA ALA A 181 8.23 -9.02 -10.64
C ALA A 181 6.74 -9.06 -10.30
N PRO A 182 5.82 -8.77 -11.24
CA PRO A 182 4.48 -8.25 -10.97
C PRO A 182 3.68 -9.12 -10.00
N ALA A 183 3.87 -8.84 -8.71
CA ALA A 183 3.09 -9.34 -7.59
C ALA A 183 2.26 -8.19 -7.01
N TYR A 184 1.03 -8.46 -6.60
CA TYR A 184 0.06 -7.43 -6.26
C TYR A 184 -0.58 -7.65 -4.89
N GLY A 185 -0.81 -6.53 -4.20
CA GLY A 185 -1.63 -6.43 -3.00
C GLY A 185 -1.00 -7.02 -1.75
N LEU A 186 -1.81 -7.18 -0.72
CA LEU A 186 -1.39 -7.51 0.64
C LEU A 186 -0.51 -8.77 0.76
N MET A 187 -0.80 -9.81 0.01
CA MET A 187 -0.06 -11.09 0.02
C MET A 187 0.87 -11.26 -1.18
N GLN A 188 1.07 -10.20 -1.98
CA GLN A 188 1.98 -10.18 -3.13
C GLN A 188 1.76 -11.39 -4.06
N ILE A 189 0.56 -11.48 -4.62
CA ILE A 189 0.18 -12.57 -5.51
C ILE A 189 0.67 -12.30 -6.93
N VAL A 190 1.45 -13.24 -7.46
CA VAL A 190 1.85 -13.24 -8.88
C VAL A 190 0.75 -13.89 -9.72
N PRO A 191 0.10 -13.16 -10.66
CA PRO A 191 -1.03 -13.69 -11.43
C PRO A 191 -0.73 -14.99 -12.18
N ARG A 192 0.45 -15.06 -12.82
CA ARG A 192 0.84 -16.17 -13.71
C ARG A 192 1.19 -17.47 -13.00
N THR A 193 1.47 -17.42 -11.70
CA THR A 193 1.87 -18.59 -10.89
C THR A 193 0.84 -18.84 -9.79
N ALA A 194 1.00 -18.26 -8.62
CA ALA A 194 0.09 -18.43 -7.49
C ALA A 194 -1.38 -18.14 -7.84
N GLY A 195 -1.62 -17.05 -8.56
CA GLY A 195 -2.97 -16.67 -9.00
C GLY A 195 -3.61 -17.71 -9.90
N ARG A 196 -2.87 -18.17 -10.91
CA ARG A 196 -3.34 -19.23 -11.83
C ARG A 196 -3.58 -20.54 -11.10
N ASP A 197 -2.65 -20.97 -10.26
CA ASP A 197 -2.80 -22.20 -9.48
C ASP A 197 -4.08 -22.19 -8.64
N VAL A 198 -4.39 -21.07 -7.99
CA VAL A 198 -5.63 -20.95 -7.21
C VAL A 198 -6.86 -20.97 -8.11
N PHE A 199 -6.83 -20.25 -9.24
CA PHE A 199 -7.96 -20.22 -10.16
C PHE A 199 -8.28 -21.62 -10.69
N GLU A 200 -7.28 -22.35 -11.17
CA GLU A 200 -7.46 -23.67 -11.76
C GLU A 200 -7.78 -24.74 -10.70
N LYS A 201 -7.01 -24.80 -9.61
CA LYS A 201 -7.05 -25.92 -8.66
C LYS A 201 -8.08 -25.76 -7.55
N ILE A 202 -8.41 -24.51 -7.15
CA ILE A 202 -9.35 -24.24 -6.04
C ILE A 202 -10.66 -23.65 -6.54
N LYS A 203 -10.59 -22.60 -7.39
CA LYS A 203 -11.77 -21.89 -7.86
C LYS A 203 -12.41 -22.51 -9.10
N GLN A 204 -11.76 -23.49 -9.72
CA GLN A 204 -12.19 -24.18 -10.95
C GLN A 204 -12.55 -23.19 -12.07
N LYS A 205 -11.75 -22.14 -12.20
CA LYS A 205 -11.87 -21.11 -13.23
C LYS A 205 -10.66 -21.14 -14.14
N PRO A 206 -10.83 -21.04 -15.47
CA PRO A 206 -9.69 -20.95 -16.38
C PRO A 206 -8.97 -19.61 -16.25
N GLY A 207 -7.67 -19.60 -16.55
CA GLY A 207 -6.88 -18.38 -16.62
C GLY A 207 -6.27 -17.95 -15.30
N GLN A 208 -6.10 -16.65 -15.13
CA GLN A 208 -5.42 -16.05 -13.99
C GLN A 208 -6.13 -14.77 -13.56
N PRO A 209 -6.00 -14.35 -12.27
CA PRO A 209 -6.56 -13.08 -11.81
C PRO A 209 -5.90 -11.88 -12.50
N SER A 210 -6.67 -10.82 -12.71
CA SER A 210 -6.13 -9.53 -13.16
C SER A 210 -5.46 -8.78 -12.00
N PRO A 211 -4.58 -7.80 -12.29
CA PRO A 211 -4.08 -6.88 -11.25
C PRO A 211 -5.21 -6.20 -10.48
N GLN A 212 -6.24 -5.72 -11.17
CA GLN A 212 -7.40 -5.08 -10.56
C GLN A 212 -8.14 -5.99 -9.57
N TYR A 213 -8.28 -7.29 -9.90
CA TYR A 213 -8.84 -8.28 -8.99
C TYR A 213 -7.97 -8.44 -7.73
N LEU A 214 -6.65 -8.45 -7.88
CA LEU A 214 -5.70 -8.65 -6.79
C LEU A 214 -5.48 -7.42 -5.92
N TYR A 215 -5.79 -6.21 -6.40
CA TYR A 215 -5.80 -5.01 -5.58
C TYR A 215 -7.00 -4.94 -4.63
N ASP A 216 -8.06 -5.70 -4.88
CA ASP A 216 -9.12 -5.86 -3.90
C ASP A 216 -8.61 -6.66 -2.69
N PRO A 217 -8.62 -6.08 -1.47
CA PRO A 217 -8.06 -6.75 -0.29
C PRO A 217 -8.71 -8.10 0.02
N GLU A 218 -10.03 -8.22 -0.18
CA GLU A 218 -10.73 -9.48 0.04
C GLU A 218 -10.31 -10.56 -0.96
N ASN A 219 -10.30 -10.22 -2.25
CA ASN A 219 -9.84 -11.14 -3.30
C ASN A 219 -8.37 -11.53 -3.11
N ASN A 220 -7.53 -10.61 -2.66
CA ASN A 220 -6.12 -10.86 -2.41
C ASN A 220 -5.91 -11.86 -1.26
N ILE A 221 -6.55 -11.62 -0.12
CA ILE A 221 -6.46 -12.51 1.06
C ILE A 221 -7.10 -13.88 0.75
N ASP A 222 -8.23 -13.93 0.05
CA ASP A 222 -8.85 -15.18 -0.41
C ASP A 222 -7.88 -15.99 -1.28
N THR A 223 -7.31 -15.35 -2.30
CA THR A 223 -6.38 -16.01 -3.23
C THR A 223 -5.07 -16.42 -2.55
N GLY A 224 -4.48 -15.55 -1.76
CA GLY A 224 -3.23 -15.84 -1.04
C GLY A 224 -3.39 -16.96 -0.03
N THR A 225 -4.47 -16.97 0.74
CA THR A 225 -4.75 -18.04 1.71
C THR A 225 -5.04 -19.36 1.03
N ALA A 226 -5.77 -19.35 -0.10
CA ALA A 226 -5.98 -20.55 -0.92
C ALA A 226 -4.65 -21.10 -1.47
N TYR A 227 -3.71 -20.22 -1.85
CA TYR A 227 -2.39 -20.66 -2.30
C TYR A 227 -1.57 -21.28 -1.18
N LEU A 228 -1.60 -20.72 0.03
CA LEU A 228 -0.97 -21.34 1.21
C LEU A 228 -1.51 -22.74 1.46
N LYS A 229 -2.82 -22.96 1.30
CA LYS A 229 -3.42 -24.29 1.38
C LYS A 229 -2.85 -25.25 0.31
N ILE A 230 -2.72 -24.81 -0.94
CA ILE A 230 -2.10 -25.61 -2.00
C ILE A 230 -0.68 -26.02 -1.62
N LEU A 231 0.13 -25.08 -1.09
CA LEU A 231 1.50 -25.36 -0.65
C LEU A 231 1.52 -26.39 0.48
N GLN A 232 0.66 -26.26 1.48
CA GLN A 232 0.56 -27.20 2.59
C GLN A 232 0.16 -28.61 2.16
N GLU A 233 -0.82 -28.72 1.26
CA GLU A 233 -1.40 -30.01 0.89
C GLU A 233 -0.66 -30.72 -0.25
N ARG A 234 -0.08 -29.99 -1.20
CA ARG A 234 0.49 -30.55 -2.43
C ARG A 234 2.00 -30.63 -2.47
N TYR A 235 2.67 -29.60 -1.95
CA TYR A 235 4.12 -29.51 -2.06
C TYR A 235 4.84 -30.01 -0.79
N LEU A 236 4.19 -29.95 0.38
CA LEU A 236 4.79 -30.31 1.66
C LEU A 236 4.21 -31.60 2.27
N VAL A 237 3.51 -32.42 1.48
CA VAL A 237 2.95 -33.72 1.93
C VAL A 237 4.02 -34.64 2.52
N LYS A 238 5.26 -34.60 2.02
CA LYS A 238 6.37 -35.46 2.46
C LYS A 238 6.98 -35.03 3.80
N VAL A 239 6.66 -33.84 4.28
CA VAL A 239 7.16 -33.34 5.58
C VAL A 239 6.26 -33.91 6.66
N ARG A 240 6.83 -34.77 7.51
CA ARG A 240 6.08 -35.50 8.56
C ARG A 240 5.63 -34.64 9.73
N ASP A 241 6.42 -33.60 10.05
CA ASP A 241 6.13 -32.70 11.16
C ASP A 241 5.27 -31.51 10.71
N ASN A 242 4.13 -31.31 11.36
CA ASN A 242 3.23 -30.19 11.07
C ASN A 242 3.87 -28.81 11.30
N ASN A 243 4.77 -28.66 12.25
CA ASN A 243 5.49 -27.42 12.49
C ASN A 243 6.50 -27.14 11.37
N ALA A 244 7.27 -28.15 10.96
CA ALA A 244 8.19 -28.06 9.85
C ALA A 244 7.47 -27.71 8.53
N ARG A 245 6.25 -28.20 8.30
CA ARG A 245 5.41 -27.80 7.14
C ARG A 245 5.09 -26.32 7.15
N ARG A 246 4.73 -25.74 8.29
CA ARG A 246 4.42 -24.31 8.41
C ARG A 246 5.62 -23.44 8.10
N TYR A 247 6.80 -23.77 8.61
CA TYR A 247 8.04 -23.03 8.32
C TYR A 247 8.45 -23.13 6.85
N SER A 248 8.29 -24.31 6.23
CA SER A 248 8.63 -24.49 4.82
C SER A 248 7.70 -23.72 3.86
N VAL A 249 6.44 -23.49 4.26
CA VAL A 249 5.49 -22.66 3.47
C VAL A 249 5.92 -21.19 3.43
N ILE A 250 6.51 -20.70 4.52
CA ILE A 250 6.99 -19.30 4.61
C ILE A 250 8.24 -19.09 3.72
N SER A 251 9.01 -20.14 3.49
CA SER A 251 10.25 -20.10 2.69
C SER A 251 10.06 -20.42 1.20
N ALA A 252 8.88 -20.87 0.81
CA ALA A 252 8.54 -21.25 -0.56
C ALA A 252 7.83 -20.14 -1.32
#